data_5e2556c12a81308da5f8132d853990ac
#
_entry.id   5e2556c12a81308da5f8132d853990ac
#
_cell.length_a   1.000
_cell.length_b   1.000
_cell.length_c   1.000
_cell.angle_alpha   90.00
_cell.angle_beta   90.00
_cell.angle_gamma   90.00
#
_symmetry.space_group_name_H-M   'P 1'
#
loop_
_entity.id
_entity.type
_entity.pdbx_description
1 polymer ?
#
loop_
_entity_poly.entity_id
_entity_poly.type
_entity_poly.pdbx_seq_one_letter_code
_entity_poly.pdbx_strand_id
1 'polypeptide(L)'
;KIGVLSDLGSVTPHVVKQFEHCTHLLLEANHDRNMLFAGAYPPALKRRVAADHGHLSNAQARDLLQLLAHKDLHVVIGHVSAQNNAVNLVDEIFAELQDQVASLVVATQNEGFDWIGKKPLTRQISFDKVI
;
A
#
# COMPACT_ATOMS: atom_id res chain seq x y z
N LYS A 1 11.90 10.57 -2.33
CA LYS A 1 11.74 9.96 -0.99
C LYS A 1 10.87 8.73 -1.13
N ILE A 2 11.34 7.60 -0.58
CA ILE A 2 10.59 6.34 -0.53
C ILE A 2 10.08 6.14 0.89
N GLY A 3 8.81 5.78 1.04
CA GLY A 3 8.16 5.44 2.30
C GLY A 3 7.68 4.00 2.33
N VAL A 4 7.74 3.37 3.49
CA VAL A 4 7.16 2.04 3.76
C VAL A 4 6.34 2.15 5.03
N LEU A 5 5.05 1.86 4.93
CA LEU A 5 4.10 1.82 6.03
C LEU A 5 3.49 0.42 6.08
N SER A 6 4.00 -0.39 6.98
CA SER A 6 3.53 -1.75 7.28
C SER A 6 3.47 -1.94 8.79
N ASP A 7 2.57 -2.79 9.26
CA ASP A 7 2.35 -3.06 10.69
C ASP A 7 2.02 -1.79 11.49
N LEU A 8 1.21 -0.94 10.90
CA LEU A 8 0.72 0.29 11.48
C LEU A 8 -0.77 0.14 11.84
N GLY A 9 -1.12 0.19 13.11
CA GLY A 9 -2.52 0.05 13.55
C GLY A 9 -3.29 1.38 13.63
N SER A 10 -2.60 2.52 13.63
CA SER A 10 -3.23 3.84 13.74
C SER A 10 -2.47 4.91 12.99
N VAL A 11 -3.21 5.89 12.47
CA VAL A 11 -2.66 7.06 11.76
C VAL A 11 -2.56 8.22 12.74
N THR A 12 -1.36 8.78 12.88
CA THR A 12 -1.11 9.95 13.73
C THR A 12 -0.65 11.14 12.88
N PRO A 13 -0.79 12.39 13.35
CA PRO A 13 -0.25 13.56 12.67
C PRO A 13 1.25 13.46 12.41
N HIS A 14 1.99 12.78 13.28
CA HIS A 14 3.42 12.52 13.10
C HIS A 14 3.68 11.62 11.89
N VAL A 15 2.92 10.53 11.74
CA VAL A 15 3.01 9.64 10.58
C VAL A 15 2.72 10.41 9.30
N VAL A 16 1.62 11.16 9.22
CA VAL A 16 1.29 11.98 8.05
C VAL A 16 2.47 12.89 7.68
N LYS A 17 2.97 13.67 8.64
CA LYS A 17 4.08 14.59 8.43
C LYS A 17 5.37 13.91 7.96
N GLN A 18 5.67 12.70 8.46
CA GLN A 18 6.87 11.96 8.04
C GLN A 18 6.77 11.44 6.60
N PHE A 19 5.56 11.16 6.11
CA PHE A 19 5.36 10.60 4.78
C PHE A 19 4.90 11.64 3.73
N GLU A 20 4.65 12.88 4.14
CA GLU A 20 4.54 14.00 3.20
C GLU A 20 5.72 14.02 2.23
N HIS A 21 5.46 14.35 0.98
CA HIS A 21 6.45 14.46 -0.09
C HIS A 21 7.20 13.15 -0.43
N CYS A 22 6.68 11.98 -0.07
CA CYS A 22 7.14 10.73 -0.64
C CYS A 22 6.81 10.70 -2.14
N THR A 23 7.73 10.21 -2.95
CA THR A 23 7.49 9.94 -4.38
C THR A 23 7.09 8.49 -4.62
N HIS A 24 7.42 7.60 -3.70
CA HIS A 24 7.04 6.19 -3.72
C HIS A 24 6.60 5.78 -2.32
N LEU A 25 5.47 5.13 -2.22
CA LEU A 25 4.90 4.69 -0.96
C LEU A 25 4.43 3.23 -1.08
N LEU A 26 4.98 2.36 -0.22
CA LEU A 26 4.37 1.07 0.08
C LEU A 26 3.46 1.27 1.29
N LEU A 27 2.16 1.05 1.11
CA LEU A 27 1.13 1.27 2.11
C LEU A 27 0.37 -0.01 2.39
N GLU A 28 0.28 -0.38 3.66
CA GLU A 28 -0.54 -1.47 4.13
C GLU A 28 -2.04 -1.17 3.97
N ALA A 29 -2.81 -2.14 3.43
CA ALA A 29 -4.26 -2.22 3.56
C ALA A 29 -4.61 -3.65 4.00
N ASN A 30 -4.46 -3.92 5.29
CA ASN A 30 -4.40 -5.29 5.76
C ASN A 30 -5.76 -6.00 5.73
N HIS A 31 -6.83 -5.36 6.19
CA HIS A 31 -8.10 -6.04 6.35
C HIS A 31 -9.32 -5.19 5.99
N ASP A 32 -10.33 -5.83 5.46
CA ASP A 32 -11.69 -5.33 5.50
C ASP A 32 -12.30 -5.60 6.89
N ARG A 33 -12.90 -4.59 7.51
CA ARG A 33 -13.42 -4.71 8.87
C ARG A 33 -14.55 -5.76 8.98
N ASN A 34 -15.41 -5.83 7.97
CA ASN A 34 -16.53 -6.79 7.99
C ASN A 34 -16.00 -8.22 7.86
N MET A 35 -15.06 -8.46 6.93
CA MET A 35 -14.42 -9.77 6.79
C MET A 35 -13.68 -10.17 8.06
N LEU A 36 -12.92 -9.26 8.68
CA LEU A 36 -12.21 -9.56 9.93
C LEU A 36 -13.16 -9.98 11.04
N PHE A 37 -14.24 -9.21 11.27
CA PHE A 37 -15.16 -9.50 12.39
C PHE A 37 -16.07 -10.69 12.11
N ALA A 38 -16.46 -10.94 10.85
CA ALA A 38 -17.22 -12.13 10.46
C ALA A 38 -16.33 -13.38 10.30
N GLY A 39 -15.01 -13.22 10.09
CA GLY A 39 -14.09 -14.30 9.79
C GLY A 39 -13.82 -15.27 10.94
N ALA A 40 -12.98 -16.26 10.67
CA ALA A 40 -12.74 -17.39 11.58
C ALA A 40 -11.74 -17.09 12.73
N TYR A 41 -11.11 -15.93 12.76
CA TYR A 41 -10.16 -15.60 13.82
C TYR A 41 -10.79 -15.60 15.21
N PRO A 42 -10.10 -16.08 16.25
CA PRO A 42 -10.56 -15.95 17.62
C PRO A 42 -10.80 -14.47 18.01
N PRO A 43 -11.76 -14.17 18.90
CA PRO A 43 -12.09 -12.79 19.27
C PRO A 43 -10.89 -11.97 19.79
N ALA A 44 -9.97 -12.60 20.48
CA ALA A 44 -8.75 -11.92 20.96
C ALA A 44 -7.83 -11.49 19.81
N LEU A 45 -7.69 -12.33 18.76
CA LEU A 45 -6.90 -12.02 17.58
C LEU A 45 -7.55 -10.93 16.73
N LYS A 46 -8.89 -10.97 16.54
CA LYS A 46 -9.65 -9.90 15.86
C LYS A 46 -9.40 -8.55 16.51
N ARG A 47 -9.52 -8.49 17.85
CA ARG A 47 -9.25 -7.25 18.59
C ARG A 47 -7.80 -6.78 18.44
N ARG A 48 -6.83 -7.70 18.47
CA ARG A 48 -5.40 -7.36 18.28
C ARG A 48 -5.15 -6.79 16.88
N VAL A 49 -5.68 -7.41 15.83
CA VAL A 49 -5.52 -6.96 14.44
C VAL A 49 -6.12 -5.58 14.25
N ALA A 50 -7.29 -5.30 14.81
CA ALA A 50 -7.99 -4.03 14.67
C ALA A 50 -7.56 -2.94 15.68
N ALA A 51 -6.60 -3.21 16.56
CA ALA A 51 -6.14 -2.26 17.59
C ALA A 51 -5.14 -1.24 17.02
N ASP A 52 -4.88 -0.17 17.79
CA ASP A 52 -3.94 0.91 17.44
C ASP A 52 -2.50 0.43 17.21
N HIS A 53 -2.13 -0.72 17.72
CA HIS A 53 -0.85 -1.41 17.50
C HIS A 53 -1.01 -2.67 16.62
N GLY A 54 -2.10 -2.79 15.90
CA GLY A 54 -2.37 -3.87 14.96
C GLY A 54 -2.03 -3.48 13.54
N HIS A 55 -3.04 -3.49 12.66
CA HIS A 55 -2.89 -3.22 11.23
C HIS A 55 -3.94 -2.24 10.74
N LEU A 56 -3.61 -1.44 9.74
CA LEU A 56 -4.58 -0.57 9.09
C LEU A 56 -5.66 -1.41 8.35
N SER A 57 -6.90 -1.05 8.60
CA SER A 57 -8.00 -1.47 7.73
C SER A 57 -7.94 -0.76 6.38
N ASN A 58 -8.64 -1.30 5.38
CA ASN A 58 -8.74 -0.66 4.05
C ASN A 58 -9.19 0.80 4.14
N ALA A 59 -10.16 1.10 4.99
CA ALA A 59 -10.67 2.45 5.19
C ALA A 59 -9.62 3.39 5.80
N GLN A 60 -8.90 2.95 6.83
CA GLN A 60 -7.83 3.76 7.44
C GLN A 60 -6.67 4.00 6.47
N ALA A 61 -6.30 2.99 5.68
CA ALA A 61 -5.27 3.12 4.65
C ALA A 61 -5.70 4.10 3.54
N ARG A 62 -6.96 4.04 3.09
CA ARG A 62 -7.53 4.97 2.12
C ARG A 62 -7.51 6.40 2.66
N ASP A 63 -7.95 6.62 3.91
CA ASP A 63 -7.97 7.94 4.54
C ASP A 63 -6.56 8.53 4.67
N LEU A 64 -5.57 7.69 5.03
CA LEU A 64 -4.17 8.11 5.05
C LEU A 64 -3.66 8.48 3.66
N LEU A 65 -3.93 7.64 2.65
CA LEU A 65 -3.51 7.94 1.29
C LEU A 65 -4.14 9.24 0.77
N GLN A 66 -5.39 9.52 1.11
CA GLN A 66 -6.05 10.77 0.74
C GLN A 66 -5.33 12.01 1.29
N LEU A 67 -4.74 11.92 2.48
CA LEU A 67 -3.93 13.01 3.07
C LEU A 67 -2.56 13.16 2.41
N LEU A 68 -2.00 12.07 1.85
CA LEU A 68 -0.66 12.04 1.26
C LEU A 68 -0.67 12.17 -0.27
N ALA A 69 -1.84 12.05 -0.92
CA ALA A 69 -1.96 11.97 -2.38
C ALA A 69 -1.47 13.25 -3.07
N HIS A 70 -0.66 13.07 -4.10
CA HIS A 70 -0.24 14.10 -5.05
C HIS A 70 0.20 13.47 -6.37
N LYS A 71 0.28 14.25 -7.44
CA LYS A 71 0.47 13.78 -8.82
C LYS A 71 1.81 13.07 -9.11
N ASP A 72 2.79 13.23 -8.25
CA ASP A 72 4.11 12.57 -8.41
C ASP A 72 4.27 11.36 -7.48
N LEU A 73 3.22 10.98 -6.72
CA LEU A 73 3.26 9.85 -5.80
C LEU A 73 2.92 8.53 -6.52
N HIS A 74 3.84 7.59 -6.48
CA HIS A 74 3.62 6.20 -6.87
C HIS A 74 3.29 5.36 -5.64
N VAL A 75 2.18 4.64 -5.67
CA VAL A 75 1.66 3.87 -4.53
C VAL A 75 1.61 2.39 -4.85
N VAL A 76 2.11 1.58 -3.93
CA VAL A 76 1.87 0.15 -3.88
C VAL A 76 1.07 -0.15 -2.62
N ILE A 77 -0.13 -0.67 -2.79
CA ILE A 77 -0.91 -1.21 -1.68
C ILE A 77 -0.44 -2.65 -1.45
N GLY A 78 -0.03 -2.96 -0.24
CA GLY A 78 0.49 -4.27 0.11
C GLY A 78 0.01 -4.76 1.47
N HIS A 79 0.61 -5.86 1.96
CA HIS A 79 0.26 -6.50 3.24
C HIS A 79 -1.24 -6.84 3.36
N VAL A 80 -1.86 -7.18 2.23
CA VAL A 80 -3.28 -7.53 2.13
C VAL A 80 -3.49 -8.93 2.70
N SER A 81 -4.33 -9.05 3.71
CA SER A 81 -4.61 -10.34 4.37
C SER A 81 -5.34 -11.31 3.43
N ALA A 82 -4.81 -12.52 3.26
CA ALA A 82 -5.48 -13.55 2.48
C ALA A 82 -6.78 -14.08 3.10
N GLN A 83 -7.00 -13.86 4.40
CA GLN A 83 -8.17 -14.38 5.12
C GLN A 83 -9.20 -13.31 5.46
N ASN A 84 -8.76 -12.08 5.66
CA ASN A 84 -9.62 -11.00 6.14
C ASN A 84 -9.70 -9.82 5.15
N ASN A 85 -9.34 -10.06 3.89
CA ASN A 85 -9.41 -9.07 2.83
C ASN A 85 -9.62 -9.76 1.47
N ALA A 86 -9.92 -8.96 0.45
CA ALA A 86 -9.98 -9.39 -0.95
C ALA A 86 -9.51 -8.26 -1.85
N VAL A 87 -8.80 -8.59 -2.93
CA VAL A 87 -8.22 -7.60 -3.86
C VAL A 87 -9.29 -6.68 -4.43
N ASN A 88 -10.44 -7.21 -4.82
CA ASN A 88 -11.55 -6.41 -5.34
C ASN A 88 -12.08 -5.36 -4.33
N LEU A 89 -12.07 -5.65 -3.02
CA LEU A 89 -12.47 -4.68 -1.99
C LEU A 89 -11.40 -3.59 -1.84
N VAL A 90 -10.14 -3.95 -2.00
CA VAL A 90 -9.03 -2.97 -2.01
C VAL A 90 -9.15 -2.09 -3.25
N ASP A 91 -9.32 -2.66 -4.45
CA ASP A 91 -9.48 -1.91 -5.69
C ASP A 91 -10.67 -0.93 -5.61
N GLU A 92 -11.80 -1.38 -5.09
CA GLU A 92 -13.01 -0.56 -4.94
C GLU A 92 -12.78 0.65 -4.02
N ILE A 93 -12.18 0.44 -2.84
CA ILE A 93 -12.00 1.51 -1.86
C ILE A 93 -10.95 2.55 -2.28
N PHE A 94 -9.98 2.15 -3.12
CA PHE A 94 -8.95 3.05 -3.62
C PHE A 94 -9.26 3.64 -5.01
N ALA A 95 -10.36 3.24 -5.67
CA ALA A 95 -10.68 3.65 -7.04
C ALA A 95 -10.70 5.18 -7.22
N GLU A 96 -11.29 5.93 -6.28
CA GLU A 96 -11.38 7.39 -6.35
C GLU A 96 -10.04 8.12 -6.17
N LEU A 97 -9.00 7.44 -5.68
CA LEU A 97 -7.67 8.01 -5.47
C LEU A 97 -6.72 7.74 -6.64
N GLN A 98 -7.08 6.88 -7.58
CA GLN A 98 -6.23 6.54 -8.72
C GLN A 98 -5.84 7.77 -9.55
N ASP A 99 -6.78 8.66 -9.77
CA ASP A 99 -6.54 9.90 -10.52
C ASP A 99 -5.83 11.00 -9.70
N GLN A 100 -5.59 10.77 -8.42
CA GLN A 100 -4.93 11.76 -7.54
C GLN A 100 -3.44 11.51 -7.38
N VAL A 101 -2.96 10.35 -7.81
CA VAL A 101 -1.55 9.91 -7.71
C VAL A 101 -0.97 9.59 -9.09
N ALA A 102 0.35 9.42 -9.19
CA ALA A 102 1.02 9.06 -10.43
C ALA A 102 0.72 7.62 -10.86
N SER A 103 0.64 6.70 -9.91
CA SER A 103 0.20 5.32 -10.11
C SER A 103 -0.23 4.70 -8.79
N LEU A 104 -1.19 3.78 -8.86
CA LEU A 104 -1.63 2.97 -7.72
C LEU A 104 -1.75 1.52 -8.17
N VAL A 105 -1.06 0.62 -7.48
CA VAL A 105 -1.00 -0.82 -7.78
C VAL A 105 -1.26 -1.59 -6.50
N VAL A 106 -2.05 -2.67 -6.59
CA VAL A 106 -2.24 -3.61 -5.48
C VAL A 106 -1.29 -4.79 -5.67
N ALA A 107 -0.39 -5.00 -4.71
CA ALA A 107 0.50 -6.15 -4.70
C ALA A 107 -0.20 -7.36 -4.10
N THR A 108 -0.22 -8.46 -4.84
CA THR A 108 -0.74 -9.73 -4.34
C THR A 108 0.38 -10.61 -3.80
N GLN A 109 0.04 -11.59 -2.94
CA GLN A 109 1.02 -12.52 -2.37
C GLN A 109 1.72 -13.36 -3.44
N ASN A 110 1.04 -13.66 -4.54
CA ASN A 110 1.53 -14.57 -5.57
C ASN A 110 2.26 -13.86 -6.72
N GLU A 111 1.84 -12.64 -7.06
CA GLU A 111 2.32 -11.94 -8.25
C GLU A 111 3.26 -10.78 -7.91
N GLY A 112 3.17 -10.25 -6.66
CA GLY A 112 3.92 -9.06 -6.28
C GLY A 112 3.49 -7.83 -7.09
N PHE A 113 4.46 -7.03 -7.54
CA PHE A 113 4.26 -5.89 -8.44
C PHE A 113 5.51 -5.67 -9.29
N ASP A 114 5.31 -5.03 -10.43
CA ASP A 114 6.39 -4.72 -11.37
C ASP A 114 7.14 -3.44 -10.96
N TRP A 115 8.26 -3.17 -11.61
CA TRP A 115 9.04 -1.96 -11.36
C TRP A 115 8.22 -0.69 -11.58
N ILE A 116 8.18 0.18 -10.58
CA ILE A 116 7.43 1.45 -10.59
C ILE A 116 8.41 2.63 -10.68
N GLY A 117 8.14 3.54 -11.62
CA GLY A 117 8.94 4.72 -11.86
C GLY A 117 9.53 4.78 -13.26
N LYS A 118 10.46 5.70 -13.50
CA LYS A 118 11.16 5.79 -14.78
C LYS A 118 11.94 4.50 -15.01
N LYS A 119 11.66 3.80 -16.13
CA LYS A 119 12.51 2.69 -16.57
C LYS A 119 13.97 3.17 -16.53
N PRO A 120 14.90 2.43 -15.91
CA PRO A 120 16.30 2.77 -15.99
C PRO A 120 16.64 2.94 -17.47
N LEU A 121 17.35 4.01 -17.82
CA LEU A 121 17.97 4.13 -19.12
C LEU A 121 18.79 2.86 -19.31
N THR A 122 18.33 1.94 -20.13
CA THR A 122 19.13 0.83 -20.61
C THR A 122 20.26 1.47 -21.40
N ARG A 123 21.40 1.72 -20.74
CA ARG A 123 22.65 1.86 -21.44
C ARG A 123 22.84 0.53 -22.16
N GLN A 124 22.49 0.47 -23.43
CA GLN A 124 23.07 -0.53 -24.32
C GLN A 124 24.59 -0.25 -24.27
N ILE A 125 25.26 -1.02 -23.44
CA ILE A 125 26.71 -1.16 -23.55
C ILE A 125 26.89 -2.01 -24.80
N SER A 126 27.08 -1.37 -25.95
CA SER A 126 27.51 -2.05 -27.16
C SER A 126 28.95 -2.51 -26.91
N PHE A 127 29.13 -3.80 -26.76
CA PHE A 127 30.44 -4.45 -26.70
C PHE A 127 31.08 -4.60 -28.09
N ASP A 128 30.64 -3.81 -29.07
CA ASP A 128 31.29 -3.77 -30.38
C ASP A 128 32.45 -2.79 -30.34
N LYS A 129 33.59 -3.31 -30.00
CA LYS A 129 34.95 -2.95 -30.45
C LYS A 129 36.00 -3.28 -29.39
N VAL A 130 36.39 -4.53 -29.30
CA VAL A 130 37.74 -4.90 -28.97
C VAL A 130 38.18 -5.92 -30.02
N ILE A 131 38.78 -5.41 -31.06
CA ILE A 131 39.75 -6.11 -31.90
C ILE A 131 40.98 -5.20 -31.96
#